data_881d83d8c02ae6453043383e5e3d3472
#
_entry.id   881d83d8c02ae6453043383e5e3d3472
#
_cell.length_a   1.000
_cell.length_b   1.000
_cell.length_c   1.000
_cell.angle_alpha   90.00
_cell.angle_beta   90.00
_cell.angle_gamma   90.00
#
_symmetry.space_group_name_H-M   'P 1'
#
loop_
_entity.id
_entity.type
_entity.pdbx_description
1 polymer ?
#
loop_
_entity_poly.entity_id
_entity_poly.type
_entity_poly.pdbx_seq_one_letter_code
_entity_poly.pdbx_strand_id
1 'polypeptide(L)'
;NGAKFQATKSLRTYYVAGTGYNLKGSGNAVVVPVASKIHKFSELKGKAISVPVGSAAWGMTLKALQDAGIKSSEVTIKNQSPAVGAANIAKGKIDAHADFCPWSELMEFRGTGRKIFDGSEAGIPYLHGVVVRKKLADEYPEVVIAFLKAVIDAGNWVLADPIRAAESLEKWTGIEKEVQYLYFSKGGHLTLEPTIKAKWIEALKFDHGVLAREKQIPPLDLKEWIQDQYIRKAFS
;
A
#
# COMPACT_ATOMS: atom_id res chain seq x y z
N ASN A 1 -8.32 -3.64 3.25
CA ASN A 1 -9.05 -4.94 3.15
C ASN A 1 -9.46 -5.48 4.52
N GLY A 2 -8.58 -5.49 5.55
CA GLY A 2 -8.92 -6.02 6.88
C GLY A 2 -10.16 -5.39 7.51
N ALA A 3 -10.30 -4.07 7.41
CA ALA A 3 -11.45 -3.34 7.92
C ALA A 3 -12.79 -3.77 7.25
N LYS A 4 -12.75 -4.15 5.97
CA LYS A 4 -13.93 -4.60 5.24
C LYS A 4 -14.51 -5.90 5.80
N PHE A 5 -13.68 -6.75 6.40
CA PHE A 5 -14.09 -8.02 6.97
C PHE A 5 -14.63 -7.91 8.41
N GLN A 6 -14.45 -6.77 9.09
CA GLN A 6 -14.99 -6.57 10.43
C GLN A 6 -16.52 -6.59 10.48
N ALA A 7 -17.19 -6.21 9.39
CA ALA A 7 -18.64 -6.30 9.28
C ALA A 7 -19.18 -7.73 9.24
N THR A 8 -18.32 -8.72 8.95
CA THR A 8 -18.68 -10.13 8.81
C THR A 8 -18.26 -10.88 10.08
N LYS A 9 -19.21 -11.32 10.90
CA LYS A 9 -18.93 -12.01 12.20
C LYS A 9 -17.93 -13.17 12.08
N SER A 10 -17.97 -13.92 10.98
CA SER A 10 -17.08 -15.07 10.72
C SER A 10 -15.69 -14.70 10.22
N LEU A 11 -15.48 -13.47 9.78
CA LEU A 11 -14.22 -13.00 9.17
C LEU A 11 -13.57 -11.83 9.91
N ARG A 12 -13.97 -11.59 11.17
CA ARG A 12 -13.33 -10.56 12.00
C ARG A 12 -11.81 -10.72 12.00
N THR A 13 -11.12 -9.59 11.96
CA THR A 13 -9.66 -9.53 11.89
C THR A 13 -9.10 -8.64 12.99
N TYR A 14 -7.81 -8.83 13.26
CA TYR A 14 -6.99 -7.93 14.05
C TYR A 14 -5.84 -7.38 13.21
N TYR A 15 -5.50 -6.12 13.41
CA TYR A 15 -4.25 -5.51 12.96
C TYR A 15 -3.24 -5.71 14.08
N VAL A 16 -2.23 -6.56 13.85
CA VAL A 16 -1.33 -7.05 14.90
C VAL A 16 0.07 -6.45 14.85
N ALA A 17 0.47 -5.87 13.72
CA ALA A 17 1.73 -5.14 13.56
C ALA A 17 1.70 -4.21 12.35
N GLY A 18 2.37 -3.06 12.42
CA GLY A 18 2.96 -2.43 11.25
C GLY A 18 4.21 -3.20 10.84
N THR A 19 4.56 -3.21 9.56
CA THR A 19 5.80 -3.82 9.06
C THR A 19 6.70 -2.81 8.39
N GLY A 20 6.12 -1.71 7.91
CA GLY A 20 6.84 -0.61 7.30
C GLY A 20 5.92 0.56 7.02
N TYR A 21 6.50 1.71 6.78
CA TYR A 21 5.76 2.94 6.60
C TYR A 21 6.48 3.97 5.73
N ASN A 22 5.69 4.84 5.11
CA ASN A 22 6.10 6.13 4.58
C ASN A 22 5.02 7.16 4.96
N LEU A 23 5.27 7.94 5.99
CA LEU A 23 4.26 8.87 6.52
C LEU A 23 3.97 10.05 5.58
N LYS A 24 4.85 10.34 4.62
CA LYS A 24 4.61 11.34 3.58
C LYS A 24 3.69 10.83 2.48
N GLY A 25 3.56 9.51 2.32
CA GLY A 25 2.67 8.89 1.34
C GLY A 25 3.31 8.60 -0.03
N SER A 26 4.60 8.91 -0.23
CA SER A 26 5.30 8.70 -1.51
C SER A 26 5.45 7.22 -1.92
N GLY A 27 4.93 6.29 -1.13
CA GLY A 27 4.80 4.89 -1.51
C GLY A 27 3.64 4.58 -2.45
N ASN A 28 2.78 5.55 -2.76
CA ASN A 28 1.70 5.45 -3.74
C ASN A 28 1.95 6.43 -4.88
N ALA A 29 1.52 6.11 -6.10
CA ALA A 29 1.65 7.02 -7.24
C ALA A 29 0.58 6.77 -8.30
N VAL A 30 0.42 7.74 -9.20
CA VAL A 30 -0.34 7.57 -10.44
C VAL A 30 0.61 7.69 -11.62
N VAL A 31 0.61 6.67 -12.46
CA VAL A 31 1.48 6.50 -13.61
C VAL A 31 0.64 6.51 -14.90
N VAL A 32 1.13 7.18 -15.92
CA VAL A 32 0.56 7.15 -17.28
C VAL A 32 1.55 6.50 -18.25
N PRO A 33 1.12 5.99 -19.41
CA PRO A 33 2.06 5.54 -20.45
C PRO A 33 3.10 6.61 -20.75
N VAL A 34 4.35 6.24 -20.98
CA VAL A 34 5.46 7.19 -21.21
C VAL A 34 5.15 8.18 -22.34
N ALA A 35 4.44 7.74 -23.40
CA ALA A 35 4.04 8.56 -24.53
C ALA A 35 2.75 9.36 -24.28
N SER A 36 2.15 9.29 -23.10
CA SER A 36 0.90 10.00 -22.78
C SER A 36 1.09 11.51 -22.77
N LYS A 37 0.09 12.23 -23.24
CA LYS A 37 0.02 13.70 -23.17
C LYS A 37 -0.54 14.21 -21.84
N ILE A 38 -0.93 13.32 -20.91
CA ILE A 38 -1.41 13.66 -19.57
C ILE A 38 -0.19 13.94 -18.68
N HIS A 39 -0.13 15.14 -18.10
CA HIS A 39 1.03 15.60 -17.30
C HIS A 39 0.70 15.84 -15.84
N LYS A 40 -0.58 15.98 -15.48
CA LYS A 40 -1.04 16.22 -14.11
C LYS A 40 -2.34 15.49 -13.81
N PHE A 41 -2.60 15.25 -12.54
CA PHE A 41 -3.75 14.47 -12.08
C PHE A 41 -5.10 15.05 -12.54
N SER A 42 -5.23 16.38 -12.57
CA SER A 42 -6.48 17.05 -12.99
C SER A 42 -6.89 16.78 -14.46
N GLU A 43 -5.97 16.32 -15.29
CA GLU A 43 -6.24 15.95 -16.69
C GLU A 43 -6.84 14.54 -16.85
N LEU A 44 -7.01 13.83 -15.72
CA LEU A 44 -7.65 12.51 -15.71
C LEU A 44 -9.17 12.55 -15.76
N LYS A 45 -9.80 13.74 -15.72
CA LYS A 45 -11.24 13.86 -15.91
C LYS A 45 -11.65 13.28 -17.27
N GLY A 46 -12.65 12.40 -17.25
CA GLY A 46 -13.13 11.67 -18.44
C GLY A 46 -12.25 10.50 -18.87
N LYS A 47 -11.19 10.17 -18.13
CA LYS A 47 -10.22 9.13 -18.44
C LYS A 47 -10.47 7.83 -17.67
N ALA A 48 -9.83 6.76 -18.13
CA ALA A 48 -9.85 5.47 -17.47
C ALA A 48 -8.63 5.31 -16.55
N ILE A 49 -8.89 5.10 -15.27
CA ILE A 49 -7.87 4.86 -14.24
C ILE A 49 -7.99 3.42 -13.76
N SER A 50 -6.94 2.63 -13.92
CA SER A 50 -6.88 1.34 -13.26
C SER A 50 -6.25 1.46 -11.88
N VAL A 51 -6.73 0.67 -10.93
CA VAL A 51 -6.24 0.67 -9.54
C VAL A 51 -6.65 -0.63 -8.86
N PRO A 52 -5.83 -1.21 -7.98
CA PRO A 52 -6.25 -2.32 -7.12
C PRO A 52 -7.24 -1.79 -6.06
N VAL A 53 -8.53 -1.92 -6.33
CA VAL A 53 -9.60 -1.41 -5.43
C VAL A 53 -9.47 -2.01 -4.04
N GLY A 54 -9.49 -1.16 -3.01
CA GLY A 54 -9.30 -1.54 -1.61
C GLY A 54 -7.84 -1.57 -1.14
N SER A 55 -6.90 -1.16 -2.00
CA SER A 55 -5.48 -0.96 -1.64
C SER A 55 -5.24 0.46 -1.09
N ALA A 56 -4.01 0.74 -0.66
CA ALA A 56 -3.57 2.09 -0.29
C ALA A 56 -3.65 3.05 -1.48
N ALA A 57 -3.28 2.61 -2.69
CA ALA A 57 -3.41 3.40 -3.91
C ALA A 57 -4.86 3.76 -4.22
N TRP A 58 -5.84 2.93 -3.85
CA TRP A 58 -7.25 3.27 -3.97
C TRP A 58 -7.63 4.45 -3.08
N GLY A 59 -7.24 4.41 -1.80
CA GLY A 59 -7.46 5.52 -0.86
C GLY A 59 -6.83 6.83 -1.36
N MET A 60 -5.58 6.76 -1.82
CA MET A 60 -4.89 7.90 -2.45
C MET A 60 -5.66 8.43 -3.67
N THR A 61 -6.11 7.54 -4.56
CA THR A 61 -6.84 7.95 -5.78
C THR A 61 -8.13 8.69 -5.43
N LEU A 62 -8.91 8.20 -4.46
CA LEU A 62 -10.14 8.86 -4.00
C LEU A 62 -9.85 10.26 -3.45
N LYS A 63 -8.81 10.39 -2.62
CA LYS A 63 -8.40 11.68 -2.07
C LYS A 63 -7.93 12.64 -3.17
N ALA A 64 -7.10 12.16 -4.09
CA ALA A 64 -6.59 12.95 -5.21
C ALA A 64 -7.72 13.43 -6.14
N LEU A 65 -8.73 12.61 -6.41
CA LEU A 65 -9.93 13.00 -7.15
C LEU A 65 -10.68 14.12 -6.41
N GLN A 66 -10.88 13.97 -5.10
CA GLN A 66 -11.53 14.97 -4.26
C GLN A 66 -10.77 16.30 -4.30
N ASP A 67 -9.44 16.27 -4.11
CA ASP A 67 -8.60 17.48 -4.11
C ASP A 67 -8.57 18.18 -5.49
N ALA A 68 -8.66 17.40 -6.56
CA ALA A 68 -8.75 17.94 -7.93
C ALA A 68 -10.16 18.40 -8.31
N GLY A 69 -11.16 18.26 -7.42
CA GLY A 69 -12.56 18.61 -7.71
C GLY A 69 -13.22 17.68 -8.75
N ILE A 70 -12.69 16.48 -8.94
CA ILE A 70 -13.20 15.50 -9.90
C ILE A 70 -14.08 14.49 -9.15
N LYS A 71 -15.34 14.36 -9.55
CA LYS A 71 -16.23 13.33 -8.98
C LYS A 71 -15.81 11.95 -9.49
N SER A 72 -15.97 10.92 -8.67
CA SER A 72 -15.67 9.52 -9.07
C SER A 72 -16.48 9.08 -10.31
N SER A 73 -17.65 9.68 -10.55
CA SER A 73 -18.47 9.44 -11.74
C SER A 73 -17.92 10.08 -13.03
N GLU A 74 -16.94 10.98 -12.89
CA GLU A 74 -16.31 11.66 -14.03
C GLU A 74 -15.03 10.95 -14.52
N VAL A 75 -14.70 9.81 -13.95
CA VAL A 75 -13.61 8.91 -14.36
C VAL A 75 -14.13 7.48 -14.49
N THR A 76 -13.47 6.67 -15.31
CA THR A 76 -13.78 5.24 -15.40
C THR A 76 -12.79 4.46 -14.55
N ILE A 77 -13.23 3.93 -13.41
CA ILE A 77 -12.38 3.11 -12.55
C ILE A 77 -12.37 1.66 -13.04
N LYS A 78 -11.17 1.13 -13.27
CA LYS A 78 -10.92 -0.29 -13.61
C LYS A 78 -10.22 -0.97 -12.44
N ASN A 79 -10.91 -1.94 -11.81
CA ASN A 79 -10.29 -2.75 -10.75
C ASN A 79 -9.32 -3.75 -11.38
N GLN A 80 -8.03 -3.52 -11.26
CA GLN A 80 -6.97 -4.35 -11.82
C GLN A 80 -5.88 -4.59 -10.78
N SER A 81 -5.27 -5.78 -10.81
CA SER A 81 -4.08 -6.05 -10.01
C SER A 81 -2.88 -5.24 -10.50
N PRO A 82 -1.86 -5.01 -9.66
CA PRO A 82 -0.65 -4.28 -10.03
C PRO A 82 -0.01 -4.77 -11.32
N ALA A 83 0.20 -6.08 -11.45
CA ALA A 83 0.82 -6.66 -12.65
C ALA A 83 0.00 -6.42 -13.93
N VAL A 84 -1.34 -6.52 -13.84
CA VAL A 84 -2.25 -6.25 -14.96
C VAL A 84 -2.25 -4.78 -15.34
N GLY A 85 -2.28 -3.89 -14.34
CA GLY A 85 -2.22 -2.45 -14.54
C GLY A 85 -0.90 -2.03 -15.21
N ALA A 86 0.23 -2.48 -14.70
CA ALA A 86 1.55 -2.23 -15.29
C ALA A 86 1.65 -2.73 -16.74
N ALA A 87 1.14 -3.93 -17.02
CA ALA A 87 1.11 -4.46 -18.38
C ALA A 87 0.22 -3.64 -19.32
N ASN A 88 -0.88 -3.07 -18.81
CA ASN A 88 -1.78 -2.21 -19.60
C ASN A 88 -1.16 -0.82 -19.84
N ILE A 89 -0.43 -0.27 -18.89
CA ILE A 89 0.37 0.96 -19.09
C ILE A 89 1.39 0.74 -20.21
N ALA A 90 2.18 -0.33 -20.12
CA ALA A 90 3.19 -0.65 -21.13
C ALA A 90 2.62 -0.80 -22.56
N LYS A 91 1.36 -1.25 -22.67
CA LYS A 91 0.66 -1.43 -23.95
C LYS A 91 -0.21 -0.23 -24.36
N GLY A 92 -0.24 0.83 -23.58
CA GLY A 92 -1.12 1.99 -23.83
C GLY A 92 -2.61 1.67 -23.81
N LYS A 93 -3.03 0.62 -23.07
CA LYS A 93 -4.44 0.15 -23.02
C LYS A 93 -5.26 0.81 -21.93
N ILE A 94 -4.65 1.62 -21.10
CA ILE A 94 -5.28 2.38 -20.02
C ILE A 94 -4.67 3.78 -19.97
N ASP A 95 -5.44 4.80 -19.64
CA ASP A 95 -4.95 6.18 -19.59
C ASP A 95 -4.02 6.41 -18.38
N ALA A 96 -4.34 5.82 -17.23
CA ALA A 96 -3.53 5.90 -16.02
C ALA A 96 -3.66 4.64 -15.17
N HIS A 97 -2.65 4.36 -14.35
CA HIS A 97 -2.67 3.33 -13.33
C HIS A 97 -2.21 3.91 -12.00
N ALA A 98 -3.05 3.79 -10.99
CA ALA A 98 -2.71 4.14 -9.62
C ALA A 98 -2.24 2.88 -8.89
N ASP A 99 -1.04 2.92 -8.33
CA ASP A 99 -0.46 1.77 -7.65
C ASP A 99 0.47 2.19 -6.51
N PHE A 100 1.00 1.22 -5.82
CA PHE A 100 1.93 1.35 -4.71
C PHE A 100 3.29 0.75 -5.06
N CYS A 101 4.32 1.15 -4.32
CA CYS A 101 5.66 0.58 -4.46
C CYS A 101 5.64 -0.97 -4.37
N PRO A 102 6.44 -1.67 -5.17
CA PRO A 102 7.46 -1.16 -6.10
C PRO A 102 6.96 -0.97 -7.55
N TRP A 103 5.65 -1.05 -7.80
CA TRP A 103 5.08 -1.11 -9.16
C TRP A 103 5.20 0.20 -9.94
N SER A 104 5.02 1.35 -9.28
CA SER A 104 5.20 2.65 -9.92
C SER A 104 6.66 2.86 -10.36
N GLU A 105 7.60 2.53 -9.50
CA GLU A 105 9.04 2.60 -9.76
C GLU A 105 9.45 1.63 -10.86
N LEU A 106 8.85 0.43 -10.87
CA LEU A 106 9.09 -0.57 -11.91
C LEU A 106 8.68 -0.07 -13.30
N MET A 107 7.53 0.59 -13.42
CA MET A 107 7.07 1.13 -14.69
C MET A 107 7.98 2.27 -15.19
N GLU A 108 8.49 3.11 -14.29
CA GLU A 108 9.46 4.16 -14.63
C GLU A 108 10.82 3.55 -14.98
N PHE A 109 11.33 2.61 -14.20
CA PHE A 109 12.60 1.94 -14.44
C PHE A 109 12.63 1.23 -15.82
N ARG A 110 11.54 0.56 -16.19
CA ARG A 110 11.38 -0.10 -17.49
C ARG A 110 11.06 0.87 -18.64
N GLY A 111 10.92 2.17 -18.37
CA GLY A 111 10.58 3.18 -19.38
C GLY A 111 9.20 2.98 -20.00
N THR A 112 8.30 2.26 -19.35
CA THR A 112 6.95 1.99 -19.85
C THR A 112 5.92 2.99 -19.36
N GLY A 113 6.19 3.64 -18.25
CA GLY A 113 5.30 4.62 -17.63
C GLY A 113 6.05 5.82 -17.08
N ARG A 114 5.30 6.86 -16.80
CA ARG A 114 5.77 8.10 -16.21
C ARG A 114 4.82 8.52 -15.09
N LYS A 115 5.37 8.80 -13.93
CA LYS A 115 4.63 9.29 -12.77
C LYS A 115 4.10 10.70 -13.03
N ILE A 116 2.83 10.94 -12.74
CA ILE A 116 2.18 12.26 -12.86
C ILE A 116 1.62 12.76 -11.53
N PHE A 117 1.60 11.91 -10.52
CA PHE A 117 1.14 12.23 -9.18
C PHE A 117 1.85 11.33 -8.18
N ASP A 118 2.38 11.93 -7.13
CA ASP A 118 2.98 11.24 -5.99
C ASP A 118 2.01 11.25 -4.80
N GLY A 119 1.92 10.16 -4.07
CA GLY A 119 1.00 10.05 -2.94
C GLY A 119 1.24 11.06 -1.83
N SER A 120 2.45 11.64 -1.75
CA SER A 120 2.74 12.73 -0.80
C SER A 120 1.94 14.01 -1.10
N GLU A 121 1.54 14.22 -2.35
CA GLU A 121 0.67 15.33 -2.74
C GLU A 121 -0.75 15.19 -2.18
N ALA A 122 -1.22 13.95 -1.98
CA ALA A 122 -2.50 13.68 -1.32
C ALA A 122 -2.40 13.73 0.21
N GLY A 123 -1.20 13.73 0.78
CA GLY A 123 -0.96 13.71 2.22
C GLY A 123 -1.49 12.46 2.92
N ILE A 124 -1.66 11.35 2.19
CA ILE A 124 -2.10 10.07 2.74
C ILE A 124 -0.88 9.23 3.10
N PRO A 125 -0.70 8.88 4.38
CA PRO A 125 0.38 8.00 4.79
C PRO A 125 0.30 6.64 4.10
N TYR A 126 1.45 6.07 3.78
CA TYR A 126 1.54 4.72 3.25
C TYR A 126 2.01 3.78 4.37
N LEU A 127 1.18 2.81 4.71
CA LEU A 127 1.43 1.87 5.79
C LEU A 127 1.34 0.44 5.28
N HIS A 128 2.31 -0.37 5.68
CA HIS A 128 2.22 -1.81 5.60
C HIS A 128 1.92 -2.41 6.97
N GLY A 129 1.16 -3.51 7.01
CA GLY A 129 0.90 -4.18 8.26
C GLY A 129 0.38 -5.59 8.09
N VAL A 130 0.41 -6.30 9.20
CA VAL A 130 -0.09 -7.66 9.32
C VAL A 130 -1.49 -7.63 9.88
N VAL A 131 -2.41 -8.21 9.14
CA VAL A 131 -3.81 -8.43 9.55
C VAL A 131 -4.05 -9.93 9.62
N VAL A 132 -4.53 -10.39 10.76
CA VAL A 132 -4.83 -11.81 11.01
C VAL A 132 -6.31 -12.01 11.29
N ARG A 133 -6.83 -13.20 11.04
CA ARG A 133 -8.18 -13.55 11.48
C ARG A 133 -8.23 -13.54 13.00
N LYS A 134 -9.26 -12.89 13.57
CA LYS A 134 -9.48 -12.85 15.02
C LYS A 134 -9.45 -14.24 15.63
N LYS A 135 -10.16 -15.21 15.02
CA LYS A 135 -10.21 -16.60 15.49
C LYS A 135 -8.80 -17.22 15.59
N LEU A 136 -7.95 -17.02 14.55
CA LEU A 136 -6.57 -17.55 14.59
C LEU A 136 -5.77 -16.91 15.73
N ALA A 137 -5.88 -15.61 15.89
CA ALA A 137 -5.13 -14.89 16.92
C ALA A 137 -5.57 -15.26 18.36
N ASP A 138 -6.85 -15.53 18.55
CA ASP A 138 -7.42 -15.89 19.86
C ASP A 138 -7.09 -17.36 20.21
N GLU A 139 -7.18 -18.29 19.25
CA GLU A 139 -7.02 -19.73 19.49
C GLU A 139 -5.54 -20.18 19.43
N TYR A 140 -4.70 -19.49 18.63
CA TYR A 140 -3.30 -19.84 18.39
C TYR A 140 -2.39 -18.61 18.42
N PRO A 141 -2.35 -17.86 19.54
CA PRO A 141 -1.55 -16.63 19.66
C PRO A 141 -0.06 -16.85 19.42
N GLU A 142 0.47 -18.03 19.77
CA GLU A 142 1.87 -18.42 19.56
C GLU A 142 2.23 -18.48 18.08
N VAL A 143 1.31 -18.87 17.19
CA VAL A 143 1.51 -18.90 15.74
C VAL A 143 1.66 -17.48 15.21
N VAL A 144 0.80 -16.56 15.67
CA VAL A 144 0.89 -15.14 15.30
C VAL A 144 2.20 -14.53 15.78
N ILE A 145 2.62 -14.82 17.02
CA ILE A 145 3.87 -14.33 17.59
C ILE A 145 5.07 -14.88 16.81
N ALA A 146 5.09 -16.18 16.51
CA ALA A 146 6.16 -16.79 15.71
C ALA A 146 6.27 -16.18 14.31
N PHE A 147 5.13 -15.92 13.64
CA PHE A 147 5.10 -15.23 12.36
C PHE A 147 5.68 -13.81 12.48
N LEU A 148 5.32 -13.07 13.52
CA LEU A 148 5.81 -11.71 13.72
C LEU A 148 7.32 -11.69 14.04
N LYS A 149 7.86 -12.68 14.75
CA LYS A 149 9.33 -12.86 14.93
C LYS A 149 10.02 -13.02 13.57
N ALA A 150 9.47 -13.87 12.69
CA ALA A 150 10.01 -14.04 11.34
C ALA A 150 9.94 -12.73 10.50
N VAL A 151 8.90 -11.92 10.68
CA VAL A 151 8.81 -10.59 10.04
C VAL A 151 9.88 -9.63 10.55
N ILE A 152 10.16 -9.64 11.86
CA ILE A 152 11.25 -8.86 12.47
C ILE A 152 12.60 -9.30 11.90
N ASP A 153 12.86 -10.61 11.89
CA ASP A 153 14.11 -11.17 11.37
C ASP A 153 14.31 -10.84 9.88
N ALA A 154 13.25 -10.95 9.07
CA ALA A 154 13.30 -10.59 7.67
C ALA A 154 13.61 -9.09 7.46
N GLY A 155 13.02 -8.22 8.26
CA GLY A 155 13.32 -6.78 8.24
C GLY A 155 14.78 -6.50 8.59
N ASN A 156 15.29 -7.14 9.64
CA ASN A 156 16.68 -7.02 10.07
C ASN A 156 17.64 -7.54 8.99
N TRP A 157 17.30 -8.64 8.34
CA TRP A 157 18.10 -9.21 7.25
C TRP A 157 18.19 -8.26 6.05
N VAL A 158 17.06 -7.64 5.65
CA VAL A 158 17.06 -6.63 4.57
C VAL A 158 17.94 -5.43 4.93
N LEU A 159 17.84 -4.94 6.17
CA LEU A 159 18.59 -3.76 6.61
C LEU A 159 20.08 -4.02 6.83
N ALA A 160 20.47 -5.27 7.15
CA ALA A 160 21.87 -5.64 7.37
C ALA A 160 22.69 -5.63 6.06
N ASP A 161 22.10 -6.11 4.97
CA ASP A 161 22.72 -6.10 3.63
C ASP A 161 21.66 -5.85 2.55
N PRO A 162 21.31 -4.58 2.30
CA PRO A 162 20.24 -4.23 1.38
C PRO A 162 20.55 -4.56 -0.08
N ILE A 163 21.83 -4.67 -0.46
CA ILE A 163 22.22 -5.07 -1.82
C ILE A 163 21.92 -6.55 -2.03
N ARG A 164 22.40 -7.40 -1.13
CA ARG A 164 22.13 -8.85 -1.17
C ARG A 164 20.63 -9.14 -1.04
N ALA A 165 19.93 -8.37 -0.22
CA ALA A 165 18.48 -8.48 -0.09
C ALA A 165 17.78 -8.15 -1.42
N ALA A 166 18.16 -7.06 -2.08
CA ALA A 166 17.61 -6.67 -3.37
C ALA A 166 17.85 -7.73 -4.45
N GLU A 167 19.05 -8.31 -4.53
CA GLU A 167 19.39 -9.41 -5.45
C GLU A 167 18.56 -10.67 -5.19
N SER A 168 18.30 -10.98 -3.91
CA SER A 168 17.46 -12.12 -3.53
C SER A 168 15.99 -11.88 -3.87
N LEU A 169 15.49 -10.67 -3.59
CA LEU A 169 14.13 -10.26 -3.91
C LEU A 169 13.89 -10.27 -5.44
N GLU A 170 14.86 -9.83 -6.25
CA GLU A 170 14.77 -9.94 -7.71
C GLU A 170 14.57 -11.39 -8.15
N LYS A 171 15.38 -12.33 -7.61
CA LYS A 171 15.27 -13.77 -7.93
C LYS A 171 13.92 -14.35 -7.57
N TRP A 172 13.29 -13.87 -6.48
CA TRP A 172 12.02 -14.40 -5.98
C TRP A 172 10.81 -13.74 -6.63
N THR A 173 10.91 -12.47 -7.02
CA THR A 173 9.76 -11.68 -7.48
C THR A 173 9.79 -11.36 -8.97
N GLY A 174 10.96 -11.44 -9.62
CA GLY A 174 11.15 -10.98 -11.00
C GLY A 174 11.10 -9.46 -11.17
N ILE A 175 11.18 -8.71 -10.06
CA ILE A 175 11.29 -7.25 -10.06
C ILE A 175 12.78 -6.91 -9.87
N GLU A 176 13.33 -6.06 -10.72
CA GLU A 176 14.73 -5.71 -10.80
C GLU A 176 15.30 -5.24 -9.46
N LYS A 177 16.50 -5.65 -9.14
CA LYS A 177 17.15 -5.37 -7.85
C LYS A 177 17.31 -3.89 -7.57
N GLU A 178 17.48 -3.06 -8.59
CA GLU A 178 17.55 -1.61 -8.46
C GLU A 178 16.24 -1.04 -7.90
N VAL A 179 15.10 -1.56 -8.36
CA VAL A 179 13.77 -1.19 -7.88
C VAL A 179 13.55 -1.71 -6.45
N GLN A 180 13.98 -2.94 -6.17
CA GLN A 180 13.90 -3.50 -4.81
C GLN A 180 14.77 -2.72 -3.82
N TYR A 181 15.97 -2.33 -4.23
CA TYR A 181 16.88 -1.51 -3.42
C TYR A 181 16.29 -0.13 -3.12
N LEU A 182 15.73 0.53 -4.14
CA LEU A 182 15.04 1.83 -3.98
C LEU A 182 13.86 1.73 -2.99
N TYR A 183 13.20 0.60 -2.95
CA TYR A 183 12.04 0.40 -2.09
C TYR A 183 12.44 0.11 -0.64
N PHE A 184 13.32 -0.86 -0.40
CA PHE A 184 13.59 -1.43 0.93
C PHE A 184 14.88 -0.94 1.60
N SER A 185 15.79 -0.27 0.89
CA SER A 185 17.06 0.18 1.50
C SER A 185 16.84 1.26 2.53
N LYS A 186 17.86 1.50 3.35
CA LYS A 186 17.86 2.62 4.30
C LYS A 186 17.70 3.95 3.56
N GLY A 187 16.63 4.67 3.89
CA GLY A 187 16.25 5.91 3.18
C GLY A 187 15.45 5.68 1.88
N GLY A 188 15.07 4.44 1.58
CA GLY A 188 14.18 4.10 0.49
C GLY A 188 12.73 4.52 0.72
N HIS A 189 11.84 4.11 -0.19
CA HIS A 189 10.43 4.49 -0.11
C HIS A 189 9.71 3.93 1.10
N LEU A 190 10.12 2.78 1.64
CA LEU A 190 9.54 2.16 2.82
C LEU A 190 10.56 2.06 3.95
N THR A 191 10.26 2.68 5.08
CA THR A 191 11.01 2.41 6.31
C THR A 191 10.48 1.13 6.93
N LEU A 192 11.31 0.08 7.01
CA LEU A 192 10.98 -1.18 7.68
C LEU A 192 11.06 -0.99 9.19
N GLU A 193 9.93 -1.14 9.87
CA GLU A 193 9.84 -1.02 11.31
C GLU A 193 8.63 -1.81 11.82
N PRO A 194 8.79 -3.09 12.20
CA PRO A 194 7.71 -3.96 12.64
C PRO A 194 7.25 -3.60 14.06
N THR A 195 6.30 -2.66 14.18
CA THR A 195 5.78 -2.20 15.47
C THR A 195 4.39 -1.56 15.32
N ILE A 196 3.80 -1.08 16.40
CA ILE A 196 2.64 -0.20 16.42
C ILE A 196 2.94 1.00 17.31
N LYS A 197 3.04 2.19 16.73
CA LYS A 197 3.28 3.46 17.43
C LYS A 197 2.07 4.39 17.29
N ALA A 198 1.99 5.43 18.11
CA ALA A 198 0.91 6.41 18.06
C ALA A 198 0.70 7.01 16.65
N LYS A 199 1.80 7.36 15.96
CA LYS A 199 1.76 7.89 14.59
C LYS A 199 1.18 6.91 13.55
N TRP A 200 1.30 5.57 13.76
CA TRP A 200 0.63 4.59 12.91
C TRP A 200 -0.86 4.58 13.16
N ILE A 201 -1.27 4.67 14.42
CA ILE A 201 -2.69 4.72 14.79
C ILE A 201 -3.34 5.98 14.20
N GLU A 202 -2.65 7.11 14.22
CA GLU A 202 -3.12 8.35 13.60
C GLU A 202 -3.25 8.21 12.08
N ALA A 203 -2.26 7.61 11.42
CA ALA A 203 -2.30 7.34 9.99
C ALA A 203 -3.46 6.38 9.62
N LEU A 204 -3.66 5.30 10.39
CA LEU A 204 -4.79 4.38 10.20
C LEU A 204 -6.14 5.08 10.41
N LYS A 205 -6.25 6.01 11.38
CA LYS A 205 -7.46 6.83 11.57
C LYS A 205 -7.73 7.70 10.36
N PHE A 206 -6.68 8.33 9.82
CA PHE A 206 -6.80 9.18 8.64
C PHE A 206 -7.29 8.37 7.43
N ASP A 207 -6.64 7.26 7.10
CA ASP A 207 -7.02 6.37 5.99
C ASP A 207 -8.44 5.84 6.15
N HIS A 208 -8.79 5.40 7.37
CA HIS A 208 -10.14 4.97 7.70
C HIS A 208 -11.16 6.09 7.45
N GLY A 209 -10.84 7.31 7.85
CA GLY A 209 -11.70 8.48 7.66
C GLY A 209 -11.96 8.80 6.19
N VAL A 210 -10.96 8.67 5.32
CA VAL A 210 -11.10 8.84 3.87
C VAL A 210 -12.02 7.76 3.29
N LEU A 211 -11.73 6.49 3.57
CA LEU A 211 -12.49 5.36 3.03
C LEU A 211 -13.93 5.27 3.55
N ALA A 212 -14.17 5.65 4.80
CA ALA A 212 -15.50 5.67 5.40
C ALA A 212 -16.38 6.77 4.80
N ARG A 213 -15.84 7.97 4.57
CA ARG A 213 -16.54 9.07 3.88
C ARG A 213 -17.00 8.68 2.48
N GLU A 214 -16.14 7.97 1.75
CA GLU A 214 -16.43 7.44 0.42
C GLU A 214 -17.28 6.15 0.46
N LYS A 215 -17.80 5.75 1.65
CA LYS A 215 -18.60 4.53 1.85
C LYS A 215 -17.93 3.24 1.33
N GLN A 216 -16.61 3.22 1.31
CA GLN A 216 -15.83 2.07 0.85
C GLN A 216 -15.67 0.99 1.93
N ILE A 217 -15.74 1.39 3.19
CA ILE A 217 -15.69 0.51 4.36
C ILE A 217 -16.73 0.91 5.40
N PRO A 218 -17.24 -0.04 6.19
CA PRO A 218 -18.09 0.28 7.34
C PRO A 218 -17.30 1.00 8.42
N PRO A 219 -17.98 1.69 9.35
CA PRO A 219 -17.36 2.20 10.57
C PRO A 219 -16.62 1.09 11.31
N LEU A 220 -15.41 1.39 11.78
CA LEU A 220 -14.53 0.45 12.46
C LEU A 220 -14.09 1.02 13.80
N ASP A 221 -14.25 0.26 14.88
CA ASP A 221 -13.60 0.58 16.14
C ASP A 221 -12.12 0.18 16.06
N LEU A 222 -11.28 1.19 15.85
CA LEU A 222 -9.85 0.98 15.75
C LEU A 222 -9.21 0.49 17.06
N LYS A 223 -9.81 0.78 18.23
CA LYS A 223 -9.31 0.27 19.51
C LYS A 223 -9.52 -1.23 19.63
N GLU A 224 -10.67 -1.73 19.16
CA GLU A 224 -10.93 -3.17 19.12
C GLU A 224 -10.08 -3.86 18.02
N TRP A 225 -9.87 -3.19 16.89
CA TRP A 225 -9.20 -3.79 15.75
C TRP A 225 -7.67 -3.88 15.91
N ILE A 226 -7.04 -2.86 16.52
CA ILE A 226 -5.58 -2.81 16.71
C ILE A 226 -5.21 -3.58 17.98
N GLN A 227 -4.41 -4.63 17.81
CA GLN A 227 -3.99 -5.53 18.90
C GLN A 227 -2.46 -5.61 18.93
N ASP A 228 -1.82 -4.66 19.62
CA ASP A 228 -0.36 -4.54 19.69
C ASP A 228 0.32 -5.56 20.62
N GLN A 229 -0.44 -6.28 21.42
CA GLN A 229 0.06 -7.28 22.35
C GLN A 229 0.87 -8.40 21.65
N TYR A 230 0.52 -8.75 20.41
CA TYR A 230 1.20 -9.80 19.66
C TYR A 230 2.60 -9.36 19.24
N ILE A 231 2.75 -8.15 18.68
CA ILE A 231 4.05 -7.63 18.26
C ILE A 231 4.95 -7.34 19.48
N ARG A 232 4.41 -6.86 20.59
CA ARG A 232 5.18 -6.68 21.83
C ARG A 232 5.76 -7.99 22.31
N LYS A 233 4.99 -9.08 22.31
CA LYS A 233 5.46 -10.42 22.67
C LYS A 233 6.45 -11.02 21.65
N ALA A 234 6.45 -10.55 20.40
CA ALA A 234 7.42 -10.99 19.41
C ALA A 234 8.81 -10.39 19.65
N PHE A 235 8.91 -9.25 20.36
CA PHE A 235 10.18 -8.63 20.77
C PHE A 235 10.73 -9.17 22.10
N SER A 236 9.93 -9.87 22.89
CA SER A 236 10.37 -10.55 24.12
C SER A 236 10.92 -11.94 23.82
#